data_d076daaa8dd7aa5d0210aa399a2bc639
#
_entry.id   d076daaa8dd7aa5d0210aa399a2bc639
#
_cell.length_a   1.000
_cell.length_b   1.000
_cell.length_c   1.000
_cell.angle_alpha   90.00
_cell.angle_beta   90.00
_cell.angle_gamma   90.00
#
_symmetry.space_group_name_H-M   'P 1'
#
loop_
_entity.id
_entity.type
_entity.pdbx_description
1 polymer ?
#
loop_
_entity_poly.entity_id
_entity_poly.type
_entity_poly.pdbx_seq_one_letter_code
_entity_poly.pdbx_strand_id
1 'polypeptide(L)'
;MEKEEFFMGKSTSHLSGSNLLSQNESVRFDLNMNPLGVPDSVKNVILNSIEDLKHYPDGSYTRLKESIAGYSGADPDDIIVGSCSYEFIKLLIEFNSPKHAVLLSPGAHNYEKVLKMNGCDITYYQLSEEENYELDIADFISTLNESIDMVFISNPNGTTSQVIDRESLEFIAKICTGNDIALVVDEEYMDFVQDKDDCTAIPLVKEYDNLYVLRNTSKFFAVPGLRLAYAITSNPVFKKTMSITGFPYAINTLAEAAGIDMFKDASYISKTQTLMKTERNLVYSALASRKTIKLYKPDANFILVKLLKKDISAQTVVDHCQSKGLYIRSCADITGLDNSYIRFCFMNPEQNDLVVNTILEIV
;
A
#
# COMPACT_ATOMS: atom_id res chain seq x y z
N MET A 1 -16.46 -1.95 36.88
CA MET A 1 -15.03 -1.93 37.19
C MET A 1 -14.38 -3.06 36.37
N GLU A 2 -14.50 -2.98 35.03
CA GLU A 2 -14.01 -3.99 34.07
C GLU A 2 -13.92 -3.39 32.65
N LYS A 3 -13.25 -2.22 32.54
CA LYS A 3 -13.04 -1.54 31.23
C LYS A 3 -11.59 -1.09 31.00
N GLU A 4 -10.63 -1.41 31.85
CA GLU A 4 -9.26 -0.91 31.72
C GLU A 4 -8.22 -1.95 31.27
N GLU A 5 -8.54 -3.24 31.13
CA GLU A 5 -7.55 -4.26 30.75
C GLU A 5 -7.46 -4.54 29.25
N PHE A 6 -8.28 -3.89 28.39
CA PHE A 6 -8.30 -4.17 26.96
C PHE A 6 -7.25 -3.40 26.14
N PHE A 7 -6.49 -2.50 26.77
CA PHE A 7 -5.50 -1.65 26.08
C PHE A 7 -4.03 -2.10 26.18
N MET A 8 -3.74 -3.19 26.88
CA MET A 8 -2.36 -3.65 27.11
C MET A 8 -2.12 -5.07 26.65
N GLY A 9 -2.59 -5.45 25.49
CA GLY A 9 -2.27 -6.70 24.80
C GLY A 9 -1.19 -6.48 23.74
N LYS A 10 0.06 -6.69 24.11
CA LYS A 10 1.25 -6.98 23.28
C LYS A 10 1.07 -6.95 21.77
N SER A 11 1.12 -5.78 21.16
CA SER A 11 1.55 -5.56 19.80
C SER A 11 2.19 -4.18 19.71
N THR A 12 3.33 -4.02 20.34
CA THR A 12 4.26 -2.94 20.07
C THR A 12 5.15 -3.37 18.90
N SER A 13 4.59 -3.59 17.75
CA SER A 13 5.36 -3.56 16.52
C SER A 13 5.49 -2.10 16.11
N HIS A 14 6.48 -1.44 16.69
CA HIS A 14 7.39 -0.47 16.12
C HIS A 14 6.82 0.62 15.22
N LEU A 15 6.05 1.54 15.80
CA LEU A 15 6.09 2.94 15.44
C LEU A 15 7.11 3.64 16.34
N SER A 16 8.38 3.29 16.25
CA SER A 16 9.45 4.09 16.84
C SER A 16 9.94 5.10 15.81
N GLY A 17 9.21 6.19 15.70
CA GLY A 17 9.72 7.41 15.08
C GLY A 17 10.73 8.11 15.98
N SER A 18 11.81 7.45 16.34
CA SER A 18 12.89 8.09 17.09
C SER A 18 14.17 7.27 16.97
N ASN A 19 14.83 7.37 15.83
CA ASN A 19 16.29 7.20 15.74
C ASN A 19 16.80 8.06 14.59
N LEU A 20 16.65 9.38 14.74
CA LEU A 20 17.20 10.37 13.82
C LEU A 20 18.73 10.58 14.03
N LEU A 21 19.35 9.94 14.99
CA LEU A 21 20.77 10.16 15.30
C LEU A 21 21.39 8.89 15.89
N SER A 22 21.81 7.94 15.07
CA SER A 22 22.97 7.09 15.41
C SER A 22 23.65 6.63 14.11
N GLN A 23 24.95 6.93 14.03
CA GLN A 23 25.86 6.57 12.94
C GLN A 23 26.19 5.07 12.95
N ASN A 24 25.21 4.25 12.58
CA ASN A 24 25.38 2.97 11.94
C ASN A 24 24.19 2.89 10.99
N GLU A 25 24.44 3.10 9.71
CA GLU A 25 23.41 3.14 8.68
C GLU A 25 22.71 1.80 8.54
N SER A 26 21.68 1.59 9.35
CA SER A 26 20.80 0.44 9.21
C SER A 26 19.92 0.62 7.96
N VAL A 27 19.92 -0.36 7.08
CA VAL A 27 19.12 -0.33 5.86
C VAL A 27 17.77 -1.01 6.10
N ARG A 28 16.68 -0.29 5.84
CA ARG A 28 15.31 -0.69 6.15
C ARG A 28 14.59 -1.26 4.91
N PHE A 29 14.86 -2.51 4.60
CA PHE A 29 14.16 -3.25 3.52
C PHE A 29 12.73 -3.66 3.90
N ASP A 30 12.35 -3.55 5.16
CA ASP A 30 11.01 -3.90 5.69
C ASP A 30 9.96 -2.82 5.47
N LEU A 31 10.36 -1.57 5.17
CA LEU A 31 9.46 -0.43 5.06
C LEU A 31 8.90 -0.19 3.65
N ASN A 32 9.42 -0.87 2.64
CA ASN A 32 9.03 -0.72 1.22
C ASN A 32 9.13 0.73 0.72
N MET A 33 10.15 1.46 1.18
CA MET A 33 10.36 2.86 0.81
C MET A 33 11.16 2.97 -0.49
N ASN A 34 10.90 4.03 -1.27
CA ASN A 34 11.72 4.36 -2.43
C ASN A 34 13.14 4.77 -2.00
N PRO A 35 14.19 4.08 -2.47
CA PRO A 35 15.57 4.37 -2.08
C PRO A 35 16.11 5.71 -2.60
N LEU A 36 15.45 6.36 -3.57
CA LEU A 36 15.83 7.69 -4.02
C LEU A 36 15.58 8.77 -2.95
N GLY A 37 14.80 8.44 -1.90
CA GLY A 37 14.45 9.37 -0.83
C GLY A 37 13.52 10.49 -1.30
N VAL A 38 13.42 11.55 -0.50
CA VAL A 38 12.53 12.69 -0.77
C VAL A 38 12.93 13.41 -2.05
N PRO A 39 11.99 13.67 -3.00
CA PRO A 39 12.28 14.42 -4.22
C PRO A 39 12.86 15.80 -3.92
N ASP A 40 13.79 16.29 -4.74
CA ASP A 40 14.36 17.64 -4.58
C ASP A 40 13.31 18.72 -4.82
N SER A 41 12.33 18.49 -5.70
CA SER A 41 11.16 19.35 -5.88
C SER A 41 10.40 19.56 -4.57
N VAL A 42 10.15 18.49 -3.81
CA VAL A 42 9.49 18.53 -2.50
C VAL A 42 10.32 19.29 -1.47
N LYS A 43 11.65 19.01 -1.38
CA LYS A 43 12.54 19.70 -0.45
C LYS A 43 12.53 21.22 -0.70
N ASN A 44 12.65 21.62 -1.97
CA ASN A 44 12.69 23.03 -2.35
C ASN A 44 11.37 23.75 -2.04
N VAL A 45 10.23 23.12 -2.35
CA VAL A 45 8.90 23.69 -2.05
C VAL A 45 8.71 23.86 -0.55
N ILE A 46 9.03 22.84 0.26
CA ILE A 46 8.90 22.93 1.71
C ILE A 46 9.73 24.09 2.27
N LEU A 47 10.99 24.25 1.84
CA LEU A 47 11.86 25.32 2.29
C LEU A 47 11.30 26.70 1.93
N ASN A 48 10.69 26.85 0.75
CA ASN A 48 10.12 28.10 0.29
C ASN A 48 8.74 28.42 0.89
N SER A 49 8.02 27.40 1.40
CA SER A 49 6.66 27.53 1.93
C SER A 49 6.60 27.51 3.46
N ILE A 50 7.73 27.55 4.17
CA ILE A 50 7.73 27.55 5.66
C ILE A 50 6.94 28.73 6.22
N GLU A 51 7.05 29.91 5.62
CA GLU A 51 6.31 31.10 6.06
C GLU A 51 4.80 31.00 5.83
N ASP A 52 4.35 30.09 4.96
CA ASP A 52 2.91 29.87 4.70
C ASP A 52 2.24 29.09 5.81
N LEU A 53 3.00 28.48 6.75
CA LEU A 53 2.45 27.78 7.92
C LEU A 53 1.58 28.68 8.81
N LYS A 54 1.68 30.00 8.69
CA LYS A 54 0.80 30.96 9.36
C LYS A 54 -0.62 31.02 8.78
N HIS A 55 -0.85 30.38 7.63
CA HIS A 55 -2.14 30.32 6.94
C HIS A 55 -2.67 28.91 6.89
N TYR A 56 -4.00 28.76 6.92
CA TYR A 56 -4.64 27.50 6.59
C TYR A 56 -4.44 27.18 5.11
N PRO A 57 -4.39 25.87 4.72
CA PRO A 57 -4.36 25.47 3.33
C PRO A 57 -5.66 25.87 2.60
N ASP A 58 -5.67 25.75 1.25
CA ASP A 58 -6.92 25.89 0.48
C ASP A 58 -7.93 24.81 0.92
N GLY A 59 -9.07 25.22 1.46
CA GLY A 59 -10.09 24.29 1.95
C GLY A 59 -10.71 23.42 0.85
N SER A 60 -10.59 23.80 -0.43
CA SER A 60 -11.04 23.03 -1.59
C SER A 60 -9.91 22.19 -2.22
N TYR A 61 -8.64 22.49 -1.91
CA TYR A 61 -7.45 21.86 -2.49
C TYR A 61 -7.44 21.85 -4.02
N THR A 62 -7.99 22.89 -4.67
CA THR A 62 -8.22 22.91 -6.12
C THR A 62 -6.94 22.63 -6.91
N ARG A 63 -5.85 23.36 -6.64
CA ARG A 63 -4.57 23.18 -7.35
C ARG A 63 -3.95 21.80 -7.10
N LEU A 64 -4.09 21.27 -5.90
CA LEU A 64 -3.60 19.93 -5.56
C LEU A 64 -4.40 18.85 -6.30
N LYS A 65 -5.73 18.94 -6.32
CA LYS A 65 -6.60 18.02 -7.08
C LYS A 65 -6.29 18.06 -8.58
N GLU A 66 -6.06 19.24 -9.16
CA GLU A 66 -5.62 19.36 -10.56
C GLU A 66 -4.27 18.66 -10.81
N SER A 67 -3.32 18.75 -9.86
CA SER A 67 -2.02 18.09 -9.98
C SER A 67 -2.16 16.56 -9.84
N ILE A 68 -2.97 16.09 -8.91
CA ILE A 68 -3.29 14.66 -8.77
C ILE A 68 -4.00 14.15 -10.03
N ALA A 69 -4.97 14.89 -10.56
CA ALA A 69 -5.69 14.54 -11.78
C ALA A 69 -4.75 14.41 -12.99
N GLY A 70 -3.84 15.37 -13.17
CA GLY A 70 -2.82 15.31 -14.22
C GLY A 70 -1.86 14.13 -14.10
N TYR A 71 -1.59 13.67 -12.88
CA TYR A 71 -0.73 12.53 -12.59
C TYR A 71 -1.42 11.17 -12.72
N SER A 72 -2.66 11.09 -12.21
CA SER A 72 -3.40 9.83 -12.08
C SER A 72 -4.35 9.55 -13.25
N GLY A 73 -4.71 10.57 -14.04
CA GLY A 73 -5.75 10.48 -15.07
C GLY A 73 -7.18 10.52 -14.52
N ALA A 74 -7.36 10.75 -13.22
CA ALA A 74 -8.68 10.90 -12.60
C ALA A 74 -9.31 12.25 -12.93
N ASP A 75 -10.64 12.36 -12.75
CA ASP A 75 -11.34 13.63 -12.77
C ASP A 75 -11.05 14.39 -11.46
N PRO A 76 -10.67 15.68 -11.47
CA PRO A 76 -10.46 16.45 -10.24
C PRO A 76 -11.65 16.46 -9.29
N ASP A 77 -12.88 16.39 -9.83
CA ASP A 77 -14.11 16.35 -9.03
C ASP A 77 -14.35 15.01 -8.33
N ASP A 78 -13.66 13.95 -8.75
CA ASP A 78 -13.73 12.63 -8.13
C ASP A 78 -12.63 12.40 -7.08
N ILE A 79 -11.71 13.38 -6.90
CA ILE A 79 -10.59 13.30 -5.95
C ILE A 79 -10.97 13.88 -4.60
N ILE A 80 -10.74 13.10 -3.55
CA ILE A 80 -10.87 13.52 -2.15
C ILE A 80 -9.48 13.42 -1.51
N VAL A 81 -8.99 14.53 -0.96
CA VAL A 81 -7.66 14.62 -0.34
C VAL A 81 -7.75 14.34 1.16
N GLY A 82 -6.77 13.61 1.69
CA GLY A 82 -6.67 13.28 3.11
C GLY A 82 -5.24 13.00 3.57
N SER A 83 -5.08 12.66 4.83
CA SER A 83 -3.76 12.53 5.46
C SER A 83 -3.10 11.15 5.26
N CYS A 84 -3.88 10.10 5.07
CA CYS A 84 -3.38 8.73 4.86
C CYS A 84 -4.48 7.80 4.37
N SER A 85 -4.09 6.66 3.77
CA SER A 85 -5.07 5.63 3.35
C SER A 85 -5.89 5.10 4.52
N TYR A 86 -5.31 5.00 5.72
CA TYR A 86 -6.04 4.54 6.92
C TYR A 86 -7.22 5.46 7.31
N GLU A 87 -7.09 6.77 7.09
CA GLU A 87 -8.20 7.71 7.27
C GLU A 87 -9.36 7.37 6.33
N PHE A 88 -9.07 7.16 5.04
CA PHE A 88 -10.09 6.78 4.06
C PHE A 88 -10.72 5.42 4.36
N ILE A 89 -9.93 4.43 4.76
CA ILE A 89 -10.44 3.12 5.18
C ILE A 89 -11.47 3.29 6.31
N LYS A 90 -11.13 4.10 7.32
CA LYS A 90 -12.03 4.38 8.43
C LYS A 90 -13.31 5.07 7.96
N LEU A 91 -13.18 6.14 7.17
CA LEU A 91 -14.31 6.90 6.64
C LEU A 91 -15.24 6.05 5.76
N LEU A 92 -14.68 5.18 4.92
CA LEU A 92 -15.43 4.27 4.06
C LEU A 92 -16.19 3.21 4.87
N ILE A 93 -15.57 2.66 5.91
CA ILE A 93 -16.22 1.68 6.81
C ILE A 93 -17.32 2.36 7.62
N GLU A 94 -17.10 3.57 8.13
CA GLU A 94 -18.12 4.36 8.84
C GLU A 94 -19.29 4.73 7.90
N PHE A 95 -19.00 5.13 6.66
CA PHE A 95 -20.01 5.52 5.67
C PHE A 95 -20.88 4.35 5.24
N ASN A 96 -20.27 3.21 4.87
CA ASN A 96 -20.99 2.03 4.39
C ASN A 96 -21.55 1.17 5.53
N SER A 97 -21.01 1.29 6.75
CA SER A 97 -21.43 0.51 7.93
C SER A 97 -21.57 -1.00 7.68
N PRO A 98 -20.56 -1.65 7.05
CA PRO A 98 -20.66 -3.03 6.60
C PRO A 98 -20.85 -3.98 7.81
N LYS A 99 -21.67 -5.01 7.60
CA LYS A 99 -21.83 -6.13 8.57
C LYS A 99 -20.95 -7.31 8.20
N HIS A 100 -20.68 -7.48 6.90
CA HIS A 100 -19.83 -8.55 6.41
C HIS A 100 -18.90 -8.02 5.30
N ALA A 101 -17.60 -8.23 5.49
CA ALA A 101 -16.59 -7.84 4.51
C ALA A 101 -15.75 -9.04 4.05
N VAL A 102 -15.24 -8.96 2.81
CA VAL A 102 -14.31 -9.93 2.26
C VAL A 102 -12.93 -9.29 2.09
N LEU A 103 -11.89 -9.98 2.55
CA LEU A 103 -10.48 -9.62 2.41
C LEU A 103 -9.70 -10.73 1.72
N LEU A 104 -8.73 -10.39 0.87
CA LEU A 104 -7.79 -11.37 0.32
C LEU A 104 -6.74 -11.77 1.36
N SER A 105 -6.40 -13.06 1.42
CA SER A 105 -5.37 -13.60 2.31
C SER A 105 -4.43 -14.54 1.53
N PRO A 106 -3.09 -14.34 1.60
CA PRO A 106 -2.40 -13.30 2.36
C PRO A 106 -2.64 -11.89 1.79
N GLY A 107 -2.74 -10.91 2.67
CA GLY A 107 -3.08 -9.53 2.28
C GLY A 107 -2.72 -8.48 3.33
N ALA A 108 -3.18 -7.25 3.13
CA ALA A 108 -2.93 -6.16 4.04
C ALA A 108 -3.84 -6.23 5.29
N HIS A 109 -3.24 -6.08 6.48
CA HIS A 109 -3.96 -6.19 7.75
C HIS A 109 -4.63 -4.89 8.24
N ASN A 110 -4.34 -3.77 7.60
CA ASN A 110 -4.82 -2.46 8.09
C ASN A 110 -6.36 -2.36 8.10
N TYR A 111 -7.03 -3.04 7.18
CA TYR A 111 -8.50 -3.05 7.07
C TYR A 111 -9.16 -3.84 8.19
N GLU A 112 -8.59 -4.99 8.53
CA GLU A 112 -9.12 -5.95 9.51
C GLU A 112 -9.41 -5.29 10.87
N LYS A 113 -8.44 -4.51 11.36
CA LYS A 113 -8.58 -3.84 12.66
C LYS A 113 -9.76 -2.88 12.67
N VAL A 114 -9.93 -2.09 11.62
CA VAL A 114 -11.02 -1.10 11.55
C VAL A 114 -12.36 -1.80 11.39
N LEU A 115 -12.45 -2.82 10.55
CA LEU A 115 -13.66 -3.63 10.38
C LEU A 115 -14.11 -4.26 11.71
N LYS A 116 -13.20 -4.93 12.42
CA LYS A 116 -13.49 -5.53 13.73
C LYS A 116 -13.92 -4.50 14.78
N MET A 117 -13.30 -3.31 14.79
CA MET A 117 -13.71 -2.23 15.70
C MET A 117 -15.12 -1.71 15.44
N ASN A 118 -15.60 -1.84 14.19
CA ASN A 118 -16.97 -1.46 13.79
C ASN A 118 -17.97 -2.64 13.84
N GLY A 119 -17.56 -3.79 14.39
CA GLY A 119 -18.44 -4.95 14.55
C GLY A 119 -18.77 -5.65 13.23
N CYS A 120 -17.89 -5.54 12.23
CA CYS A 120 -18.03 -6.20 10.95
C CYS A 120 -17.42 -7.61 11.00
N ASP A 121 -18.16 -8.61 10.52
CA ASP A 121 -17.67 -9.95 10.29
C ASP A 121 -16.77 -9.99 9.05
N ILE A 122 -15.70 -10.78 9.10
CA ILE A 122 -14.71 -10.83 8.04
C ILE A 122 -14.58 -12.25 7.51
N THR A 123 -14.76 -12.40 6.20
CA THR A 123 -14.38 -13.60 5.47
C THR A 123 -13.06 -13.35 4.74
N TYR A 124 -12.12 -14.29 4.89
CA TYR A 124 -10.87 -14.27 4.14
C TYR A 124 -10.98 -15.17 2.92
N TYR A 125 -10.86 -14.58 1.73
CA TYR A 125 -10.65 -15.36 0.53
C TYR A 125 -9.19 -15.77 0.47
N GLN A 126 -8.93 -17.08 0.56
CA GLN A 126 -7.57 -17.62 0.61
C GLN A 126 -6.99 -17.77 -0.79
N LEU A 127 -5.95 -16.99 -1.09
CA LEU A 127 -5.16 -17.17 -2.29
C LEU A 127 -4.33 -18.44 -2.16
N SER A 128 -4.32 -19.27 -3.21
CA SER A 128 -3.61 -20.55 -3.20
C SER A 128 -2.11 -20.37 -3.42
N GLU A 129 -1.28 -20.99 -2.57
CA GLU A 129 0.16 -21.06 -2.81
C GLU A 129 0.51 -21.87 -4.07
N GLU A 130 -0.31 -22.87 -4.40
CA GLU A 130 -0.14 -23.72 -5.59
C GLU A 130 -0.29 -22.90 -6.87
N GLU A 131 -1.17 -21.89 -6.84
CA GLU A 131 -1.36 -20.87 -7.89
C GLU A 131 -0.48 -19.63 -7.68
N ASN A 132 0.62 -19.74 -6.92
CA ASN A 132 1.55 -18.65 -6.61
C ASN A 132 0.90 -17.40 -6.01
N TYR A 133 -0.23 -17.53 -5.33
CA TYR A 133 -1.04 -16.45 -4.77
C TYR A 133 -1.66 -15.51 -5.83
N GLU A 134 -1.74 -15.93 -7.08
CA GLU A 134 -2.53 -15.24 -8.09
C GLU A 134 -4.02 -15.39 -7.77
N LEU A 135 -4.82 -14.36 -8.07
CA LEU A 135 -6.25 -14.39 -7.80
C LEU A 135 -6.98 -15.15 -8.90
N ASP A 136 -7.65 -16.25 -8.57
CA ASP A 136 -8.62 -16.88 -9.46
C ASP A 136 -9.89 -16.02 -9.48
N ILE A 137 -10.06 -15.25 -10.56
CA ILE A 137 -11.17 -14.31 -10.71
C ILE A 137 -12.51 -15.02 -10.74
N ALA A 138 -12.60 -16.16 -11.45
CA ALA A 138 -13.85 -16.89 -11.60
C ALA A 138 -14.32 -17.49 -10.26
N ASP A 139 -13.38 -18.07 -9.50
CA ASP A 139 -13.67 -18.58 -8.17
C ASP A 139 -14.01 -17.44 -7.20
N PHE A 140 -13.21 -16.37 -7.18
CA PHE A 140 -13.42 -15.22 -6.30
C PHE A 140 -14.80 -14.59 -6.50
N ILE A 141 -15.19 -14.24 -7.73
CA ILE A 141 -16.50 -13.62 -8.00
C ILE A 141 -17.66 -14.56 -7.67
N SER A 142 -17.46 -15.89 -7.73
CA SER A 142 -18.48 -16.86 -7.34
C SER A 142 -18.80 -16.83 -5.84
N THR A 143 -17.88 -16.31 -5.01
CA THR A 143 -18.06 -16.16 -3.56
C THR A 143 -18.81 -14.87 -3.19
N LEU A 144 -18.88 -13.90 -4.11
CA LEU A 144 -19.53 -12.60 -3.87
C LEU A 144 -21.05 -12.72 -4.07
N ASN A 145 -21.79 -12.35 -3.06
CA ASN A 145 -23.26 -12.39 -3.06
C ASN A 145 -23.84 -11.29 -2.16
N GLU A 146 -25.16 -11.15 -2.14
CA GLU A 146 -25.91 -10.13 -1.41
C GLU A 146 -25.74 -10.12 0.12
N SER A 147 -25.06 -11.12 0.71
CA SER A 147 -24.74 -11.12 2.14
C SER A 147 -23.44 -10.38 2.46
N ILE A 148 -22.71 -9.93 1.44
CA ILE A 148 -21.44 -9.22 1.57
C ILE A 148 -21.70 -7.74 1.31
N ASP A 149 -21.26 -6.87 2.22
CA ASP A 149 -21.45 -5.43 2.11
C ASP A 149 -20.22 -4.73 1.53
N MET A 150 -19.01 -5.30 1.74
CA MET A 150 -17.78 -4.63 1.37
C MET A 150 -16.66 -5.62 0.99
N VAL A 151 -15.89 -5.25 -0.03
CA VAL A 151 -14.70 -5.99 -0.48
C VAL A 151 -13.51 -5.05 -0.46
N PHE A 152 -12.38 -5.51 0.12
CA PHE A 152 -11.10 -4.80 0.07
C PHE A 152 -10.10 -5.61 -0.75
N ILE A 153 -9.51 -4.96 -1.74
CA ILE A 153 -8.43 -5.50 -2.58
C ILE A 153 -7.24 -4.56 -2.51
N SER A 154 -6.06 -5.06 -2.13
CA SER A 154 -4.81 -4.33 -2.32
C SER A 154 -4.25 -4.68 -3.69
N ASN A 155 -4.04 -3.69 -4.55
CA ASN A 155 -3.53 -3.87 -5.90
C ASN A 155 -2.41 -2.86 -6.22
N PRO A 156 -1.13 -3.28 -6.26
CA PRO A 156 -0.60 -4.61 -5.97
C PRO A 156 -0.88 -5.13 -4.56
N ASN A 157 -0.96 -6.46 -4.41
CA ASN A 157 -1.13 -7.07 -3.11
C ASN A 157 0.02 -6.69 -2.17
N GLY A 158 -0.29 -6.12 -1.00
CA GLY A 158 0.68 -5.59 -0.06
C GLY A 158 1.58 -6.64 0.61
N THR A 159 1.35 -7.93 0.35
CA THR A 159 2.15 -9.05 0.85
C THR A 159 2.89 -9.77 -0.27
N THR A 160 2.22 -10.11 -1.37
CA THR A 160 2.79 -10.89 -2.47
C THR A 160 3.43 -10.03 -3.56
N SER A 161 3.13 -8.72 -3.59
CA SER A 161 3.59 -7.78 -4.62
C SER A 161 2.95 -7.93 -6.01
N GLN A 162 1.99 -8.83 -6.16
CA GLN A 162 1.36 -9.15 -7.44
C GLN A 162 0.20 -8.23 -7.74
N VAL A 163 -0.02 -7.96 -9.03
CA VAL A 163 -1.12 -7.13 -9.52
C VAL A 163 -2.27 -7.98 -10.06
N ILE A 164 -3.45 -7.40 -10.00
CA ILE A 164 -4.64 -7.81 -10.72
C ILE A 164 -4.79 -6.83 -11.88
N ASP A 165 -4.99 -7.32 -13.10
CA ASP A 165 -5.21 -6.47 -14.27
C ASP A 165 -6.56 -5.76 -14.20
N ARG A 166 -6.69 -4.68 -15.00
CA ARG A 166 -7.90 -3.85 -14.99
C ARG A 166 -9.14 -4.58 -15.50
N GLU A 167 -9.00 -5.50 -16.47
CA GLU A 167 -10.13 -6.28 -16.98
C GLU A 167 -10.72 -7.16 -15.86
N SER A 168 -9.87 -7.81 -15.10
CA SER A 168 -10.23 -8.60 -13.92
C SER A 168 -10.89 -7.74 -12.84
N LEU A 169 -10.34 -6.55 -12.56
CA LEU A 169 -10.94 -5.59 -11.61
C LEU A 169 -12.31 -5.11 -12.09
N GLU A 170 -12.50 -4.93 -13.38
CA GLU A 170 -13.80 -4.56 -13.96
C GLU A 170 -14.86 -5.64 -13.77
N PHE A 171 -14.49 -6.94 -13.98
CA PHE A 171 -15.39 -8.04 -13.66
C PHE A 171 -15.81 -8.05 -12.19
N ILE A 172 -14.85 -7.85 -11.28
CA ILE A 172 -15.13 -7.77 -9.84
C ILE A 172 -16.06 -6.57 -9.56
N ALA A 173 -15.75 -5.38 -10.09
CA ALA A 173 -16.56 -4.17 -9.88
C ALA A 173 -18.01 -4.36 -10.37
N LYS A 174 -18.19 -5.00 -11.52
CA LYS A 174 -19.51 -5.31 -12.08
C LYS A 174 -20.32 -6.24 -11.16
N ILE A 175 -19.69 -7.30 -10.62
CA ILE A 175 -20.37 -8.21 -9.69
C ILE A 175 -20.67 -7.50 -8.36
N CYS A 176 -19.74 -6.68 -7.85
CA CYS A 176 -19.97 -5.87 -6.66
C CYS A 176 -21.15 -4.91 -6.85
N THR A 177 -21.24 -4.23 -7.99
CA THR A 177 -22.37 -3.33 -8.30
C THR A 177 -23.70 -4.11 -8.36
N GLY A 178 -23.70 -5.32 -8.97
CA GLY A 178 -24.89 -6.15 -9.08
C GLY A 178 -25.44 -6.67 -7.75
N ASN A 179 -24.59 -6.71 -6.70
CA ASN A 179 -24.92 -7.19 -5.35
C ASN A 179 -24.91 -6.06 -4.29
N ASP A 180 -24.83 -4.81 -4.68
CA ASP A 180 -24.76 -3.64 -3.77
C ASP A 180 -23.57 -3.66 -2.81
N ILE A 181 -22.43 -4.20 -3.27
CA ILE A 181 -21.19 -4.34 -2.50
C ILE A 181 -20.28 -3.13 -2.75
N ALA A 182 -19.80 -2.48 -1.70
CA ALA A 182 -18.76 -1.45 -1.82
C ALA A 182 -17.39 -2.09 -2.11
N LEU A 183 -16.74 -1.70 -3.20
CA LEU A 183 -15.42 -2.19 -3.60
C LEU A 183 -14.35 -1.14 -3.30
N VAL A 184 -13.40 -1.48 -2.43
CA VAL A 184 -12.23 -0.63 -2.11
C VAL A 184 -10.99 -1.27 -2.70
N VAL A 185 -10.31 -0.54 -3.59
CA VAL A 185 -9.04 -0.94 -4.18
C VAL A 185 -7.92 -0.05 -3.64
N ASP A 186 -7.04 -0.62 -2.81
CA ASP A 186 -5.89 0.08 -2.25
C ASP A 186 -4.69 -0.06 -3.18
N GLU A 187 -4.36 1.03 -3.85
CA GLU A 187 -3.29 1.14 -4.82
C GLU A 187 -2.02 1.80 -4.25
N GLU A 188 -1.69 1.55 -2.97
CA GLU A 188 -0.51 2.13 -2.31
C GLU A 188 0.80 1.89 -3.08
N TYR A 189 0.93 0.76 -3.78
CA TYR A 189 2.14 0.36 -4.49
C TYR A 189 2.03 0.46 -6.02
N MET A 190 0.90 0.92 -6.56
CA MET A 190 0.63 0.91 -8.00
C MET A 190 1.64 1.73 -8.81
N ASP A 191 2.15 2.82 -8.27
CA ASP A 191 3.11 3.69 -8.96
C ASP A 191 4.46 3.01 -9.24
N PHE A 192 4.79 1.90 -8.53
CA PHE A 192 5.98 1.09 -8.78
C PHE A 192 5.78 0.04 -9.89
N VAL A 193 4.55 -0.21 -10.32
CA VAL A 193 4.23 -1.16 -11.38
C VAL A 193 4.64 -0.58 -12.74
N GLN A 194 5.25 -1.42 -13.59
CA GLN A 194 5.76 -0.98 -14.88
C GLN A 194 4.62 -0.58 -15.82
N ASP A 195 3.62 -1.45 -15.97
CA ASP A 195 2.49 -1.27 -16.88
C ASP A 195 1.23 -0.93 -16.07
N LYS A 196 1.37 0.07 -15.15
CA LYS A 196 0.33 0.45 -14.20
C LYS A 196 -0.99 0.85 -14.85
N ASP A 197 -0.92 1.39 -16.07
CA ASP A 197 -2.10 1.84 -16.79
C ASP A 197 -3.01 0.67 -17.21
N ASP A 198 -2.49 -0.56 -17.25
CA ASP A 198 -3.25 -1.77 -17.51
C ASP A 198 -3.79 -2.44 -16.22
N CYS A 199 -3.37 -1.93 -15.05
CA CYS A 199 -3.67 -2.55 -13.75
C CYS A 199 -4.45 -1.64 -12.81
N THR A 200 -4.43 -0.32 -13.00
CA THR A 200 -5.15 0.63 -12.13
C THR A 200 -6.65 0.57 -12.32
N ALA A 201 -7.39 0.62 -11.20
CA ALA A 201 -8.85 0.71 -11.20
C ALA A 201 -9.39 2.14 -11.43
N ILE A 202 -8.52 3.16 -11.50
CA ILE A 202 -8.96 4.57 -11.63
C ILE A 202 -9.91 4.80 -12.81
N PRO A 203 -9.66 4.28 -14.04
CA PRO A 203 -10.57 4.49 -15.16
C PRO A 203 -11.99 3.92 -14.93
N LEU A 204 -12.11 2.88 -14.09
CA LEU A 204 -13.40 2.23 -13.79
C LEU A 204 -14.30 3.06 -12.87
N VAL A 205 -13.75 4.02 -12.14
CA VAL A 205 -14.49 4.87 -11.19
C VAL A 205 -15.66 5.61 -11.86
N LYS A 206 -15.54 5.97 -13.14
CA LYS A 206 -16.60 6.67 -13.88
C LYS A 206 -17.84 5.80 -14.14
N GLU A 207 -17.66 4.49 -14.20
CA GLU A 207 -18.72 3.52 -14.53
C GLU A 207 -19.30 2.88 -13.27
N TYR A 208 -18.51 2.80 -12.18
CA TYR A 208 -18.87 2.08 -10.95
C TYR A 208 -18.77 3.03 -9.74
N ASP A 209 -19.91 3.59 -9.31
CA ASP A 209 -19.98 4.54 -8.19
C ASP A 209 -19.83 3.87 -6.80
N ASN A 210 -19.88 2.53 -6.74
CA ASN A 210 -19.56 1.73 -5.58
C ASN A 210 -18.05 1.41 -5.46
N LEU A 211 -17.20 1.90 -6.40
CA LEU A 211 -15.75 1.73 -6.41
C LEU A 211 -15.05 2.92 -5.77
N TYR A 212 -14.10 2.60 -4.88
CA TYR A 212 -13.23 3.54 -4.19
C TYR A 212 -11.78 3.14 -4.38
N VAL A 213 -10.97 3.98 -5.02
CA VAL A 213 -9.54 3.74 -5.22
C VAL A 213 -8.74 4.59 -4.24
N LEU A 214 -7.85 3.98 -3.46
CA LEU A 214 -7.02 4.67 -2.48
C LEU A 214 -5.58 4.76 -2.97
N ARG A 215 -4.97 5.93 -2.84
CA ARG A 215 -3.57 6.21 -3.17
C ARG A 215 -2.90 7.03 -2.07
N ASN A 216 -1.59 6.87 -1.90
CA ASN A 216 -0.81 7.73 -1.01
C ASN A 216 0.60 8.01 -1.56
N THR A 217 1.26 9.00 -0.96
CA THR A 217 2.59 9.46 -1.39
C THR A 217 3.73 8.85 -0.58
N SER A 218 3.41 8.05 0.43
CA SER A 218 4.35 7.59 1.45
C SER A 218 5.49 6.77 0.89
N LYS A 219 5.19 5.83 -0.02
CA LYS A 219 6.16 4.84 -0.51
C LYS A 219 6.87 5.32 -1.76
N PHE A 220 6.12 5.63 -2.82
CA PHE A 220 6.69 6.01 -4.11
C PHE A 220 7.49 7.30 -4.05
N PHE A 221 6.97 8.34 -3.40
CA PHE A 221 7.64 9.61 -3.22
C PHE A 221 8.50 9.70 -1.95
N ALA A 222 8.59 8.63 -1.16
CA ALA A 222 9.39 8.56 0.06
C ALA A 222 9.10 9.68 1.07
N VAL A 223 7.85 10.11 1.20
CA VAL A 223 7.43 11.21 2.08
C VAL A 223 6.37 10.81 3.12
N PRO A 224 6.57 9.71 3.90
CA PRO A 224 5.56 9.25 4.86
C PRO A 224 5.27 10.27 5.94
N GLY A 225 6.23 11.15 6.29
CA GLY A 225 6.08 12.21 7.27
C GLY A 225 5.23 13.39 6.80
N LEU A 226 5.04 13.55 5.49
CA LEU A 226 4.26 14.65 4.91
C LEU A 226 2.76 14.48 5.16
N ARG A 227 2.29 13.24 5.29
CA ARG A 227 0.89 12.88 5.53
C ARG A 227 -0.03 13.36 4.42
N LEU A 228 0.17 12.82 3.20
CA LEU A 228 -0.66 13.09 2.02
C LEU A 228 -1.13 11.80 1.37
N ALA A 229 -2.43 11.65 1.25
CA ALA A 229 -3.12 10.57 0.54
C ALA A 229 -4.35 11.12 -0.17
N TYR A 230 -4.94 10.33 -1.04
CA TYR A 230 -6.17 10.67 -1.72
C TYR A 230 -7.00 9.43 -2.04
N ALA A 231 -8.32 9.63 -2.09
CA ALA A 231 -9.27 8.66 -2.60
C ALA A 231 -9.87 9.17 -3.91
N ILE A 232 -10.21 8.25 -4.81
CA ILE A 232 -10.87 8.56 -6.09
C ILE A 232 -12.15 7.75 -6.14
N THR A 233 -13.29 8.42 -6.33
CA THR A 233 -14.61 7.80 -6.48
C THR A 233 -15.58 8.75 -7.15
N SER A 234 -16.47 8.23 -7.98
CA SER A 234 -17.59 9.00 -8.54
C SER A 234 -18.82 9.02 -7.63
N ASN A 235 -18.82 8.30 -6.50
CA ASN A 235 -19.97 8.20 -5.58
C ASN A 235 -20.46 9.57 -5.11
N PRO A 236 -21.63 10.04 -5.54
CA PRO A 236 -22.07 11.40 -5.26
C PRO A 236 -22.46 11.60 -3.80
N VAL A 237 -22.93 10.53 -3.12
CA VAL A 237 -23.34 10.59 -1.72
C VAL A 237 -22.11 10.66 -0.84
N PHE A 238 -21.09 9.82 -1.09
CA PHE A 238 -19.84 9.85 -0.36
C PHE A 238 -19.12 11.20 -0.54
N LYS A 239 -18.97 11.69 -1.78
CA LYS A 239 -18.36 13.01 -2.05
C LYS A 239 -19.09 14.15 -1.31
N LYS A 240 -20.43 14.15 -1.33
CA LYS A 240 -21.23 15.14 -0.60
C LYS A 240 -21.03 14.99 0.92
N THR A 241 -21.01 13.78 1.45
CA THR A 241 -20.79 13.52 2.86
C THR A 241 -19.42 14.06 3.27
N MET A 242 -18.36 13.76 2.52
CA MET A 242 -17.02 14.26 2.79
C MET A 242 -16.92 15.78 2.72
N SER A 243 -17.67 16.43 1.83
CA SER A 243 -17.70 17.91 1.77
C SER A 243 -18.40 18.57 2.96
N ILE A 244 -19.31 17.88 3.62
CA ILE A 244 -20.10 18.41 4.76
C ILE A 244 -19.47 18.01 6.09
N THR A 245 -19.08 16.74 6.24
CA THR A 245 -18.62 16.14 7.50
C THR A 245 -17.11 15.90 7.54
N GLY A 246 -16.44 16.04 6.40
CA GLY A 246 -14.98 15.89 6.29
C GLY A 246 -14.27 16.93 7.17
N PHE A 247 -13.07 16.57 7.58
CA PHE A 247 -12.25 17.49 8.38
C PHE A 247 -11.87 18.70 7.52
N PRO A 248 -12.30 19.92 7.86
CA PRO A 248 -11.80 21.11 7.20
C PRO A 248 -10.27 21.12 7.37
N TYR A 249 -9.55 21.39 6.27
CA TYR A 249 -8.08 21.40 6.29
C TYR A 249 -7.47 20.04 6.67
N ALA A 250 -7.96 18.95 6.03
CA ALA A 250 -7.56 17.55 6.28
C ALA A 250 -6.03 17.32 6.17
N ILE A 251 -5.35 18.10 5.34
CA ILE A 251 -3.88 18.08 5.22
C ILE A 251 -3.29 19.44 5.54
N ASN A 252 -2.02 19.46 5.94
CA ASN A 252 -1.32 20.70 6.28
C ASN A 252 -0.84 21.45 5.02
N THR A 253 -0.57 22.75 5.19
CA THR A 253 -0.14 23.67 4.11
C THR A 253 1.11 23.19 3.36
N LEU A 254 2.10 22.60 4.07
CA LEU A 254 3.31 22.07 3.43
C LEU A 254 3.02 20.82 2.59
N ALA A 255 2.07 19.97 3.04
CA ALA A 255 1.65 18.79 2.29
C ALA A 255 0.91 19.20 1.00
N GLU A 256 0.06 20.21 1.04
CA GLU A 256 -0.59 20.78 -0.14
C GLU A 256 0.46 21.32 -1.13
N ALA A 257 1.34 22.21 -0.68
CA ALA A 257 2.37 22.81 -1.50
C ALA A 257 3.29 21.76 -2.14
N ALA A 258 3.77 20.81 -1.35
CA ALA A 258 4.61 19.72 -1.82
C ALA A 258 3.90 18.81 -2.82
N GLY A 259 2.62 18.47 -2.58
CA GLY A 259 1.82 17.64 -3.48
C GLY A 259 1.64 18.28 -4.86
N ILE A 260 1.40 19.59 -4.92
CA ILE A 260 1.24 20.32 -6.19
C ILE A 260 2.45 20.13 -7.12
N ASP A 261 3.67 20.13 -6.58
CA ASP A 261 4.90 20.03 -7.39
C ASP A 261 5.37 18.57 -7.53
N MET A 262 5.18 17.75 -6.51
CA MET A 262 5.61 16.34 -6.48
C MET A 262 5.00 15.53 -7.62
N PHE A 263 3.70 15.67 -7.87
CA PHE A 263 2.99 14.95 -8.94
C PHE A 263 3.41 15.40 -10.36
N LYS A 264 4.12 16.52 -10.48
CA LYS A 264 4.66 17.04 -11.74
C LYS A 264 6.14 16.70 -11.94
N ASP A 265 6.80 16.07 -10.96
CA ASP A 265 8.24 15.74 -11.05
C ASP A 265 8.47 14.51 -11.93
N ALA A 266 8.33 14.69 -13.25
CA ALA A 266 8.51 13.63 -14.24
C ALA A 266 9.92 13.00 -14.16
N SER A 267 10.95 13.76 -13.75
CA SER A 267 12.32 13.25 -13.61
C SER A 267 12.42 12.24 -12.47
N TYR A 268 11.86 12.56 -11.29
CA TYR A 268 11.84 11.64 -10.15
C TYR A 268 11.02 10.39 -10.45
N ILE A 269 9.85 10.56 -11.06
CA ILE A 269 8.95 9.46 -11.43
C ILE A 269 9.66 8.49 -12.36
N SER A 270 10.25 9.00 -13.46
CA SER A 270 10.96 8.16 -14.45
C SER A 270 12.19 7.47 -13.87
N LYS A 271 12.98 8.17 -13.03
CA LYS A 271 14.13 7.57 -12.34
C LYS A 271 13.71 6.45 -11.41
N THR A 272 12.64 6.64 -10.63
CA THR A 272 12.09 5.61 -9.74
C THR A 272 11.65 4.38 -10.51
N GLN A 273 10.85 4.56 -11.57
CA GLN A 273 10.36 3.45 -12.39
C GLN A 273 11.50 2.67 -13.05
N THR A 274 12.51 3.37 -13.58
CA THR A 274 13.69 2.75 -14.19
C THR A 274 14.49 1.95 -13.16
N LEU A 275 14.77 2.53 -11.99
CA LEU A 275 15.47 1.85 -10.91
C LEU A 275 14.72 0.59 -10.47
N MET A 276 13.43 0.72 -10.17
CA MET A 276 12.63 -0.41 -9.69
C MET A 276 12.51 -1.53 -10.72
N LYS A 277 12.34 -1.21 -12.00
CA LYS A 277 12.34 -2.21 -13.07
C LYS A 277 13.66 -2.98 -13.14
N THR A 278 14.77 -2.27 -13.08
CA THR A 278 16.12 -2.86 -13.16
C THR A 278 16.40 -3.74 -11.94
N GLU A 279 16.23 -3.19 -10.76
CA GLU A 279 16.59 -3.87 -9.50
C GLU A 279 15.66 -5.06 -9.21
N ARG A 280 14.38 -4.95 -9.50
CA ARG A 280 13.43 -6.08 -9.41
C ARG A 280 13.90 -7.28 -10.24
N ASN A 281 14.30 -7.03 -11.49
CA ASN A 281 14.76 -8.08 -12.38
C ASN A 281 16.09 -8.69 -11.94
N LEU A 282 17.04 -7.86 -11.48
CA LEU A 282 18.35 -8.31 -11.01
C LEU A 282 18.23 -9.15 -9.74
N VAL A 283 17.51 -8.66 -8.72
CA VAL A 283 17.30 -9.38 -7.46
C VAL A 283 16.54 -10.68 -7.68
N TYR A 284 15.47 -10.66 -8.49
CA TYR A 284 14.72 -11.86 -8.83
C TYR A 284 15.61 -12.90 -9.50
N SER A 285 16.40 -12.49 -10.49
CA SER A 285 17.30 -13.39 -11.25
C SER A 285 18.41 -13.96 -10.37
N ALA A 286 18.96 -13.16 -9.45
CA ALA A 286 20.02 -13.61 -8.54
C ALA A 286 19.53 -14.71 -7.57
N LEU A 287 18.26 -14.64 -7.16
CA LEU A 287 17.65 -15.59 -6.24
C LEU A 287 17.01 -16.79 -6.94
N ALA A 288 16.57 -16.67 -8.20
CA ALA A 288 15.77 -17.68 -8.91
C ALA A 288 16.49 -19.04 -9.11
N SER A 289 17.81 -19.06 -9.12
CA SER A 289 18.59 -20.31 -9.27
C SER A 289 18.66 -21.16 -7.98
N ARG A 290 18.20 -20.65 -6.85
CA ARG A 290 18.33 -21.31 -5.54
C ARG A 290 17.19 -22.28 -5.28
N LYS A 291 17.51 -23.56 -5.07
CA LYS A 291 16.55 -24.63 -4.80
C LYS A 291 16.05 -24.65 -3.36
N THR A 292 16.63 -23.82 -2.50
CA THR A 292 16.32 -23.71 -1.08
C THR A 292 15.26 -22.69 -0.75
N ILE A 293 14.84 -21.93 -1.75
CA ILE A 293 13.79 -20.91 -1.64
C ILE A 293 12.82 -21.01 -2.82
N LYS A 294 11.58 -20.54 -2.62
CA LYS A 294 10.60 -20.28 -3.68
C LYS A 294 10.35 -18.77 -3.75
N LEU A 295 10.36 -18.22 -4.93
CA LEU A 295 10.09 -16.81 -5.20
C LEU A 295 8.69 -16.67 -5.79
N TYR A 296 8.00 -15.62 -5.39
CA TYR A 296 6.78 -15.17 -6.05
C TYR A 296 7.12 -13.95 -6.89
N LYS A 297 6.69 -13.95 -8.16
CA LYS A 297 7.05 -12.89 -9.12
C LYS A 297 6.53 -11.54 -8.63
N PRO A 298 7.41 -10.56 -8.37
CA PRO A 298 6.98 -9.26 -7.88
C PRO A 298 6.62 -8.31 -9.03
N ASP A 299 5.57 -7.52 -8.85
CA ASP A 299 5.19 -6.43 -9.75
C ASP A 299 5.41 -5.04 -9.13
N ALA A 300 5.40 -4.93 -7.79
CA ALA A 300 5.73 -3.71 -7.06
C ALA A 300 7.23 -3.60 -6.70
N ASN A 301 7.55 -2.90 -5.63
CA ASN A 301 8.92 -2.62 -5.19
C ASN A 301 9.44 -3.54 -4.07
N PHE A 302 8.83 -4.71 -3.89
CA PHE A 302 9.26 -5.70 -2.89
C PHE A 302 8.97 -7.12 -3.38
N ILE A 303 9.59 -8.12 -2.74
CA ILE A 303 9.45 -9.53 -3.07
C ILE A 303 9.09 -10.36 -1.84
N LEU A 304 8.16 -11.31 -2.02
CA LEU A 304 7.87 -12.38 -1.08
C LEU A 304 8.72 -13.60 -1.41
N VAL A 305 9.35 -14.17 -0.40
CA VAL A 305 10.23 -15.35 -0.51
C VAL A 305 9.82 -16.39 0.50
N LYS A 306 9.61 -17.65 0.06
CA LYS A 306 9.41 -18.80 0.93
C LYS A 306 10.72 -19.56 1.12
N LEU A 307 11.06 -19.87 2.36
CA LEU A 307 12.17 -20.72 2.74
C LEU A 307 11.73 -22.19 2.64
N LEU A 308 12.48 -23.02 1.93
CA LEU A 308 12.16 -24.44 1.73
C LEU A 308 12.98 -25.37 2.64
N LYS A 309 14.03 -24.86 3.30
CA LYS A 309 14.78 -25.59 4.31
C LYS A 309 13.98 -25.65 5.63
N LYS A 310 13.73 -26.85 6.14
CA LYS A 310 12.92 -27.06 7.35
C LYS A 310 13.59 -26.60 8.65
N ASP A 311 14.89 -26.48 8.65
CA ASP A 311 15.72 -26.09 9.79
C ASP A 311 15.98 -24.57 9.85
N ILE A 312 15.49 -23.80 8.88
CA ILE A 312 15.66 -22.36 8.80
C ILE A 312 14.30 -21.68 8.82
N SER A 313 14.05 -20.88 9.85
CA SER A 313 12.82 -20.07 9.94
C SER A 313 13.00 -18.66 9.39
N ALA A 314 11.90 -17.98 9.07
CA ALA A 314 11.91 -16.56 8.71
C ALA A 314 12.61 -15.71 9.79
N GLN A 315 12.37 -16.02 11.07
CA GLN A 315 13.03 -15.30 12.18
C GLN A 315 14.53 -15.49 12.16
N THR A 316 15.03 -16.70 11.86
CA THR A 316 16.47 -16.97 11.73
C THR A 316 17.11 -16.08 10.65
N VAL A 317 16.44 -15.93 9.49
CA VAL A 317 16.94 -15.06 8.39
C VAL A 317 16.88 -13.60 8.78
N VAL A 318 15.80 -13.17 9.44
CA VAL A 318 15.66 -11.79 9.95
C VAL A 318 16.77 -11.46 10.94
N ASP A 319 17.03 -12.32 11.92
CA ASP A 319 18.07 -12.09 12.94
C ASP A 319 19.47 -12.03 12.32
N HIS A 320 19.74 -12.89 11.33
CA HIS A 320 21.01 -12.87 10.59
C HIS A 320 21.18 -11.56 9.81
N CYS A 321 20.18 -11.14 9.05
CA CYS A 321 20.22 -9.85 8.35
C CYS A 321 20.37 -8.68 9.32
N GLN A 322 19.63 -8.69 10.43
CA GLN A 322 19.69 -7.64 11.45
C GLN A 322 21.07 -7.54 12.09
N SER A 323 21.77 -8.67 12.30
CA SER A 323 23.14 -8.68 12.83
C SER A 323 24.13 -7.93 11.94
N LYS A 324 23.79 -7.76 10.65
CA LYS A 324 24.54 -6.99 9.65
C LYS A 324 23.94 -5.60 9.36
N GLY A 325 22.99 -5.14 10.17
CA GLY A 325 22.33 -3.84 10.01
C GLY A 325 21.27 -3.80 8.90
N LEU A 326 20.81 -4.96 8.39
CA LEU A 326 19.82 -5.08 7.34
C LEU A 326 18.48 -5.54 7.94
N TYR A 327 17.44 -4.72 7.82
CA TYR A 327 16.13 -5.01 8.39
C TYR A 327 15.19 -5.48 7.29
N ILE A 328 14.82 -6.76 7.33
CA ILE A 328 13.82 -7.39 6.46
C ILE A 328 12.59 -7.81 7.27
N ARG A 329 11.49 -8.16 6.63
CA ARG A 329 10.22 -8.52 7.27
C ARG A 329 10.05 -10.03 7.37
N SER A 330 9.83 -10.58 8.59
CA SER A 330 9.18 -11.89 8.77
C SER A 330 7.68 -11.75 8.49
N CYS A 331 7.11 -12.69 7.75
CA CYS A 331 5.68 -12.70 7.42
C CYS A 331 4.87 -13.70 8.27
N ALA A 332 5.44 -14.20 9.36
CA ALA A 332 4.81 -15.20 10.22
C ALA A 332 3.50 -14.75 10.89
N ASP A 333 3.29 -13.45 11.01
CA ASP A 333 2.09 -12.83 11.58
C ASP A 333 1.04 -12.47 10.52
N ILE A 334 1.29 -12.77 9.24
CA ILE A 334 0.36 -12.50 8.15
C ILE A 334 -0.58 -13.69 7.99
N THR A 335 -1.88 -13.44 8.08
CA THR A 335 -2.91 -14.47 7.85
C THR A 335 -2.71 -15.12 6.48
N GLY A 336 -2.69 -16.46 6.45
CA GLY A 336 -2.42 -17.24 5.23
C GLY A 336 -0.94 -17.54 4.97
N LEU A 337 -0.02 -17.03 5.79
CA LEU A 337 1.41 -17.36 5.76
C LEU A 337 1.89 -17.94 7.09
N ASP A 338 3.10 -18.48 7.10
CA ASP A 338 3.73 -19.07 8.27
C ASP A 338 5.16 -18.56 8.47
N ASN A 339 5.90 -19.18 9.41
CA ASN A 339 7.28 -18.80 9.73
C ASN A 339 8.31 -19.26 8.69
N SER A 340 7.91 -19.60 7.49
CA SER A 340 8.78 -19.87 6.35
C SER A 340 8.86 -18.72 5.35
N TYR A 341 8.16 -17.60 5.59
CA TYR A 341 8.07 -16.50 4.64
C TYR A 341 8.77 -15.25 5.14
N ILE A 342 9.60 -14.66 4.26
CA ILE A 342 10.21 -13.34 4.43
C ILE A 342 9.80 -12.41 3.29
N ARG A 343 9.82 -11.10 3.55
CA ARG A 343 9.59 -10.06 2.55
C ARG A 343 10.63 -8.95 2.70
N PHE A 344 11.13 -8.44 1.58
CA PHE A 344 12.02 -7.28 1.57
C PHE A 344 11.82 -6.46 0.29
N CYS A 345 12.04 -5.15 0.37
CA CYS A 345 11.91 -4.25 -0.78
C CYS A 345 13.21 -4.15 -1.58
N PHE A 346 13.10 -3.62 -2.79
CA PHE A 346 14.23 -3.28 -3.64
C PHE A 346 14.75 -1.89 -3.28
N MET A 347 16.06 -1.79 -3.15
CA MET A 347 16.79 -0.57 -2.80
C MET A 347 17.73 -0.20 -3.96
N ASN A 348 18.81 0.55 -3.68
CA ASN A 348 19.87 0.79 -4.67
C ASN A 348 20.69 -0.49 -4.92
N PRO A 349 21.47 -0.56 -6.02
CA PRO A 349 22.22 -1.77 -6.41
C PRO A 349 23.10 -2.33 -5.29
N GLU A 350 23.90 -1.49 -4.63
CA GLU A 350 24.85 -1.92 -3.59
C GLU A 350 24.13 -2.52 -2.37
N GLN A 351 23.00 -1.93 -2.00
CA GLN A 351 22.19 -2.42 -0.88
C GLN A 351 21.48 -3.72 -1.24
N ASN A 352 20.99 -3.85 -2.47
CA ASN A 352 20.36 -5.08 -2.96
C ASN A 352 21.36 -6.23 -3.01
N ASP A 353 22.57 -6.01 -3.52
CA ASP A 353 23.64 -7.01 -3.50
C ASP A 353 23.96 -7.46 -2.07
N LEU A 354 24.01 -6.51 -1.13
CA LEU A 354 24.30 -6.81 0.26
C LEU A 354 23.22 -7.68 0.92
N VAL A 355 21.93 -7.34 0.76
CA VAL A 355 20.83 -8.13 1.35
C VAL A 355 20.71 -9.50 0.71
N VAL A 356 20.84 -9.59 -0.62
CA VAL A 356 20.80 -10.86 -1.36
C VAL A 356 21.93 -11.78 -0.90
N ASN A 357 23.18 -11.31 -0.87
CA ASN A 357 24.32 -12.09 -0.42
C ASN A 357 24.15 -12.53 1.05
N THR A 358 23.66 -11.65 1.92
CA THR A 358 23.42 -11.97 3.32
C THR A 358 22.36 -13.07 3.49
N ILE A 359 21.26 -13.01 2.75
CA ILE A 359 20.25 -14.08 2.77
C ILE A 359 20.83 -15.38 2.26
N LEU A 360 21.62 -15.34 1.18
CA LEU A 360 22.21 -16.52 0.56
C LEU A 360 23.29 -17.22 1.40
N GLU A 361 23.83 -16.57 2.45
CA GLU A 361 24.76 -17.22 3.38
C GLU A 361 24.12 -18.34 4.21
N ILE A 362 22.80 -18.28 4.42
CA ILE A 362 22.10 -19.20 5.32
C ILE A 362 20.97 -20.01 4.67
N VAL A 363 20.47 -19.59 3.51
CA VAL A 363 19.39 -20.30 2.80
C VAL A 363 19.89 -21.33 1.78
#